data_005fc2d9ca9589b7a6988bc5e7bd01f7
#
_entry.id   005fc2d9ca9589b7a6988bc5e7bd01f7
#
_cell.length_a   1.000
_cell.length_b   1.000
_cell.length_c   1.000
_cell.angle_alpha   90.00
_cell.angle_beta   90.00
_cell.angle_gamma   90.00
#
_symmetry.space_group_name_H-M   'P 1'
#
loop_
_entity.id
_entity.type
_entity.pdbx_description
1 polymer ?
#
loop_
_entity_poly.entity_id
_entity_poly.type
_entity_poly.pdbx_seq_one_letter_code
_entity_poly.pdbx_strand_id
1 'polypeptide(L)'
;APLPPFTIEVSMSDKPVFNLNDHIVRLLMDEPFFSSLSRRIDKIATTTIPTAGVRVNPDRAQFELFYNPEFMAALKPEHLKGVLMHEFYHIIFEHVTGRRPADGIRKIDNIAMDLSINCHIRNFLPREADPGPVLTEGGEPMKACLPGEGHEMFADLPDFQTYEWYLAKLEQKAEEEKQKGNGDPFGEIGDFDDHDAFGGEGEDADGTANEIAKERLKQAMKKAAEDASKSNNWGSVSQQMRKEIMERINTQIDWRKVLRYFIKTSQRSDRRSTPRRINKRFPRIHPGKRVTRQAKIAISIDQAGSVDDGMLNAFFSELNALSDLATFTVIPFD
;
A
#
# COMPACT_ATOMS: atom_id res chain seq x y z
N ALA A 1 -61.09 4.33 22.36
CA ALA A 1 -60.20 3.22 22.51
C ALA A 1 -58.75 3.75 22.63
N PRO A 2 -58.02 3.42 23.68
CA PRO A 2 -56.61 3.84 23.79
C PRO A 2 -55.75 3.05 22.79
N LEU A 3 -54.80 3.73 22.14
CA LEU A 3 -53.82 3.14 21.26
C LEU A 3 -52.88 2.18 22.05
N PRO A 4 -52.50 1.05 21.49
CA PRO A 4 -51.59 0.13 22.15
C PRO A 4 -50.19 0.80 22.32
N PRO A 5 -49.45 0.45 23.38
CA PRO A 5 -48.13 0.99 23.64
C PRO A 5 -47.16 0.54 22.50
N PHE A 6 -46.43 1.48 21.92
CA PHE A 6 -45.33 1.21 21.01
C PHE A 6 -44.18 0.56 21.83
N THR A 7 -44.03 -0.71 21.66
CA THR A 7 -42.83 -1.41 22.17
C THR A 7 -41.75 -1.26 21.10
N ILE A 8 -40.77 -0.42 21.36
CA ILE A 8 -39.53 -0.40 20.58
C ILE A 8 -38.75 -1.64 20.99
N GLU A 9 -38.78 -2.69 20.19
CA GLU A 9 -37.78 -3.77 20.28
C GLU A 9 -36.45 -3.18 19.87
N VAL A 10 -35.64 -2.76 20.84
CA VAL A 10 -34.21 -2.50 20.64
C VAL A 10 -33.57 -3.86 20.44
N SER A 11 -33.27 -4.19 19.20
CA SER A 11 -32.43 -5.35 18.87
C SER A 11 -31.03 -5.10 19.46
N MET A 12 -30.79 -5.64 20.63
CA MET A 12 -29.47 -5.64 21.29
C MET A 12 -28.60 -6.73 20.66
N SER A 13 -28.04 -6.49 19.49
CA SER A 13 -26.92 -7.24 18.94
C SER A 13 -25.89 -6.35 18.27
N ASP A 14 -25.64 -5.15 18.79
CA ASP A 14 -24.49 -4.37 18.43
C ASP A 14 -23.35 -4.70 19.40
N LYS A 15 -22.66 -5.82 19.14
CA LYS A 15 -21.26 -5.90 19.56
C LYS A 15 -20.53 -4.75 18.87
N PRO A 16 -19.76 -3.92 19.61
CA PRO A 16 -19.03 -2.83 18.98
C PRO A 16 -18.16 -3.42 17.86
N VAL A 17 -18.36 -2.94 16.64
CA VAL A 17 -17.56 -3.35 15.47
C VAL A 17 -16.10 -2.97 15.78
N PHE A 18 -15.18 -3.92 15.64
CA PHE A 18 -13.76 -3.69 15.86
C PHE A 18 -13.28 -2.51 15.01
N ASN A 19 -12.66 -1.52 15.65
CA ASN A 19 -12.08 -0.36 14.98
C ASN A 19 -10.57 -0.34 15.23
N LEU A 20 -9.79 -0.55 14.19
CA LEU A 20 -8.33 -0.61 14.26
C LEU A 20 -7.72 0.68 14.82
N ASN A 21 -8.32 1.85 14.53
CA ASN A 21 -7.79 3.12 15.02
C ASN A 21 -7.80 3.24 16.54
N ASP A 22 -8.71 2.53 17.23
CA ASP A 22 -8.80 2.53 18.69
C ASP A 22 -7.70 1.67 19.34
N HIS A 23 -7.13 0.76 18.56
CA HIS A 23 -6.15 -0.21 19.03
C HIS A 23 -4.72 0.08 18.56
N ILE A 24 -4.56 0.72 17.39
CA ILE A 24 -3.28 0.84 16.71
C ILE A 24 -2.18 1.54 17.53
N VAL A 25 -2.54 2.54 18.31
CA VAL A 25 -1.60 3.26 19.18
C VAL A 25 -1.02 2.32 20.23
N ARG A 26 -1.87 1.50 20.85
CA ARG A 26 -1.46 0.53 21.87
C ARG A 26 -0.63 -0.61 21.25
N LEU A 27 -1.06 -1.11 20.10
CA LEU A 27 -0.38 -2.21 19.39
C LEU A 27 1.03 -1.83 18.96
N LEU A 28 1.23 -0.58 18.55
CA LEU A 28 2.50 -0.09 18.04
C LEU A 28 3.28 0.77 19.06
N MET A 29 2.90 0.75 20.33
CA MET A 29 3.55 1.57 21.37
C MET A 29 5.04 1.25 21.50
N ASP A 30 5.39 -0.04 21.40
CA ASP A 30 6.77 -0.52 21.49
C ASP A 30 7.50 -0.52 20.14
N GLU A 31 6.83 -0.08 19.06
CA GLU A 31 7.30 -0.08 17.69
C GLU A 31 7.29 1.34 17.08
N PRO A 32 8.16 2.26 17.53
CA PRO A 32 8.11 3.67 17.15
C PRO A 32 8.21 3.90 15.64
N PHE A 33 9.03 3.11 14.93
CA PHE A 33 9.15 3.19 13.49
C PHE A 33 7.81 2.89 12.78
N PHE A 34 7.19 1.75 13.10
CA PHE A 34 5.91 1.35 12.52
C PHE A 34 4.77 2.27 12.96
N SER A 35 4.79 2.75 14.21
CA SER A 35 3.83 3.73 14.72
C SER A 35 3.86 5.03 13.91
N SER A 36 5.06 5.54 13.60
CA SER A 36 5.21 6.75 12.78
C SER A 36 4.80 6.51 11.33
N LEU A 37 5.17 5.38 10.74
CA LEU A 37 4.78 4.98 9.39
C LEU A 37 3.26 4.84 9.25
N SER A 38 2.63 4.16 10.20
CA SER A 38 1.19 3.90 10.25
C SER A 38 0.33 5.15 10.15
N ARG A 39 0.79 6.30 10.67
CA ARG A 39 0.05 7.56 10.61
C ARG A 39 -0.15 8.09 9.17
N ARG A 40 0.59 7.55 8.23
CA ARG A 40 0.59 7.97 6.81
C ARG A 40 -0.05 6.96 5.88
N ILE A 41 -0.68 5.94 6.45
CA ILE A 41 -1.40 4.90 5.74
C ILE A 41 -2.86 4.98 6.17
N ASP A 42 -3.77 5.13 5.22
CA ASP A 42 -5.22 5.15 5.50
C ASP A 42 -5.69 3.74 5.86
N LYS A 43 -6.56 3.60 6.88
CA LYS A 43 -7.09 2.33 7.33
C LYS A 43 -8.56 2.25 7.04
N ILE A 44 -8.96 1.25 6.27
CA ILE A 44 -10.31 1.09 5.74
C ILE A 44 -10.86 -0.27 6.18
N ALA A 45 -11.88 -0.24 7.04
CA ALA A 45 -12.59 -1.45 7.43
C ALA A 45 -13.45 -1.94 6.26
N THR A 46 -13.36 -3.24 5.95
CA THR A 46 -14.17 -3.86 4.91
C THR A 46 -14.40 -5.34 5.22
N THR A 47 -15.52 -5.87 4.80
CA THR A 47 -15.84 -7.31 4.88
C THR A 47 -15.71 -8.00 3.53
N THR A 48 -15.25 -7.28 2.50
CA THR A 48 -15.06 -7.84 1.15
C THR A 48 -13.83 -8.71 1.03
N ILE A 49 -12.87 -8.54 1.94
CA ILE A 49 -11.66 -9.37 2.05
C ILE A 49 -11.72 -10.21 3.32
N PRO A 50 -11.15 -11.42 3.32
CA PRO A 50 -11.19 -12.30 4.49
C PRO A 50 -10.28 -11.84 5.63
N THR A 51 -9.15 -11.21 5.34
CA THR A 51 -8.06 -10.91 6.27
C THR A 51 -7.68 -9.41 6.29
N ALA A 52 -6.53 -9.07 5.78
CA ALA A 52 -6.04 -7.71 5.58
C ALA A 52 -5.31 -7.63 4.24
N GLY A 53 -4.97 -6.42 3.81
CA GLY A 53 -4.18 -6.20 2.61
C GLY A 53 -3.91 -4.72 2.38
N VAL A 54 -2.88 -4.40 1.63
CA VAL A 54 -2.48 -3.03 1.32
C VAL A 54 -2.50 -2.77 -0.17
N ARG A 55 -2.80 -1.53 -0.54
CA ARG A 55 -2.71 -1.07 -1.93
C ARG A 55 -2.32 0.39 -2.03
N VAL A 56 -2.04 0.84 -3.25
CA VAL A 56 -1.96 2.26 -3.59
C VAL A 56 -3.29 2.70 -4.19
N ASN A 57 -3.90 3.74 -3.61
CA ASN A 57 -5.06 4.40 -4.21
C ASN A 57 -4.62 5.13 -5.50
N PRO A 58 -5.16 4.78 -6.68
CA PRO A 58 -4.71 5.34 -7.96
C PRO A 58 -5.04 6.82 -8.10
N ASP A 59 -6.11 7.31 -7.48
CA ASP A 59 -6.53 8.71 -7.59
C ASP A 59 -5.74 9.64 -6.67
N ARG A 60 -5.35 9.14 -5.51
CA ARG A 60 -4.68 9.92 -4.45
C ARG A 60 -3.20 9.63 -4.33
N ALA A 61 -2.72 8.55 -4.94
CA ALA A 61 -1.37 8.02 -4.74
C ALA A 61 -1.01 7.87 -3.25
N GLN A 62 -1.97 7.36 -2.46
CA GLN A 62 -1.88 7.17 -1.02
C GLN A 62 -1.95 5.68 -0.72
N PHE A 63 -1.18 5.20 0.27
CA PHE A 63 -1.30 3.83 0.72
C PHE A 63 -2.56 3.66 1.57
N GLU A 64 -3.28 2.59 1.32
CA GLU A 64 -4.49 2.18 2.03
C GLU A 64 -4.28 0.77 2.57
N LEU A 65 -4.56 0.58 3.86
CA LEU A 65 -4.65 -0.71 4.53
C LEU A 65 -6.14 -1.07 4.65
N PHE A 66 -6.55 -2.10 3.96
CA PHE A 66 -7.86 -2.72 4.14
C PHE A 66 -7.77 -3.80 5.20
N TYR A 67 -8.79 -3.93 6.02
CA TYR A 67 -8.83 -4.98 7.04
C TYR A 67 -10.25 -5.45 7.30
N ASN A 68 -10.39 -6.74 7.53
CA ASN A 68 -11.66 -7.32 7.99
C ASN A 68 -11.76 -7.17 9.52
N PRO A 69 -12.75 -6.43 10.04
CA PRO A 69 -12.90 -6.21 11.48
C PRO A 69 -13.11 -7.51 12.27
N GLU A 70 -13.80 -8.50 11.71
CA GLU A 70 -14.06 -9.78 12.37
C GLU A 70 -12.78 -10.61 12.51
N PHE A 71 -11.99 -10.67 11.43
CA PHE A 71 -10.67 -11.30 11.45
C PHE A 71 -9.75 -10.66 12.50
N MET A 72 -9.62 -9.32 12.46
CA MET A 72 -8.78 -8.58 13.40
C MET A 72 -9.21 -8.76 14.84
N ALA A 73 -10.52 -8.79 15.11
CA ALA A 73 -11.06 -9.00 16.45
C ALA A 73 -10.82 -10.41 17.01
N ALA A 74 -10.66 -11.40 16.14
CA ALA A 74 -10.40 -12.78 16.53
C ALA A 74 -8.94 -13.04 16.91
N LEU A 75 -8.01 -12.20 16.46
CA LEU A 75 -6.57 -12.38 16.68
C LEU A 75 -6.14 -12.04 18.12
N LYS A 76 -5.12 -12.74 18.61
CA LYS A 76 -4.40 -12.32 19.82
C LYS A 76 -3.71 -10.96 19.57
N PRO A 77 -3.49 -10.12 20.61
CA PRO A 77 -2.83 -8.81 20.42
C PRO A 77 -1.46 -8.88 19.73
N GLU A 78 -0.65 -9.91 20.04
CA GLU A 78 0.63 -10.13 19.40
C GLU A 78 0.47 -10.45 17.91
N HIS A 79 -0.46 -11.34 17.55
CA HIS A 79 -0.73 -11.70 16.17
C HIS A 79 -1.33 -10.54 15.38
N LEU A 80 -2.22 -9.74 16.00
CA LEU A 80 -2.76 -8.53 15.40
C LEU A 80 -1.64 -7.51 15.09
N LYS A 81 -0.71 -7.33 16.02
CA LYS A 81 0.51 -6.53 15.80
C LYS A 81 1.34 -7.09 14.64
N GLY A 82 1.50 -8.41 14.60
CA GLY A 82 2.22 -9.11 13.52
C GLY A 82 1.61 -8.86 12.15
N VAL A 83 0.29 -8.99 12.02
CA VAL A 83 -0.44 -8.70 10.77
C VAL A 83 -0.22 -7.26 10.32
N LEU A 84 -0.32 -6.27 11.23
CA LEU A 84 -0.06 -4.88 10.89
C LEU A 84 1.36 -4.64 10.39
N MET A 85 2.34 -5.24 11.07
CA MET A 85 3.74 -5.12 10.66
C MET A 85 4.00 -5.80 9.32
N HIS A 86 3.34 -6.93 9.05
CA HIS A 86 3.37 -7.65 7.79
C HIS A 86 2.93 -6.75 6.64
N GLU A 87 1.75 -6.15 6.74
CA GLU A 87 1.23 -5.22 5.76
C GLU A 87 2.15 -4.02 5.52
N PHE A 88 2.73 -3.48 6.59
CA PHE A 88 3.68 -2.39 6.46
C PHE A 88 4.98 -2.80 5.78
N TYR A 89 5.44 -4.04 5.96
CA TYR A 89 6.61 -4.56 5.25
C TYR A 89 6.33 -4.73 3.75
N HIS A 90 5.10 -5.12 3.33
CA HIS A 90 4.74 -5.12 1.91
C HIS A 90 4.91 -3.73 1.27
N ILE A 91 4.56 -2.68 2.01
CA ILE A 91 4.77 -1.30 1.57
C ILE A 91 6.27 -0.96 1.54
N ILE A 92 7.02 -1.25 2.61
CA ILE A 92 8.47 -0.95 2.74
C ILE A 92 9.28 -1.67 1.67
N PHE A 93 8.94 -2.93 1.35
CA PHE A 93 9.62 -3.73 0.33
C PHE A 93 9.13 -3.44 -1.09
N GLU A 94 8.21 -2.49 -1.24
CA GLU A 94 7.66 -2.06 -2.53
C GLU A 94 6.89 -3.18 -3.28
N HIS A 95 6.37 -4.18 -2.58
CA HIS A 95 5.61 -5.28 -3.19
C HIS A 95 4.32 -4.78 -3.86
N VAL A 96 3.73 -3.71 -3.34
CA VAL A 96 2.52 -3.07 -3.90
C VAL A 96 2.82 -2.03 -4.99
N THR A 97 4.09 -1.72 -5.26
CA THR A 97 4.50 -0.66 -6.20
C THR A 97 5.53 -1.15 -7.22
N GLY A 98 6.82 -1.05 -6.89
CA GLY A 98 7.91 -1.23 -7.84
C GLY A 98 8.30 -2.66 -8.14
N ARG A 99 7.97 -3.59 -7.24
CA ARG A 99 8.34 -5.01 -7.35
C ARG A 99 7.17 -5.92 -7.70
N ARG A 100 6.02 -5.33 -8.02
CA ARG A 100 4.84 -6.06 -8.43
C ARG A 100 5.04 -6.66 -9.82
N PRO A 101 4.73 -7.96 -10.04
CA PRO A 101 4.75 -8.56 -11.36
C PRO A 101 3.80 -7.85 -12.33
N ALA A 102 4.23 -7.64 -13.59
CA ALA A 102 3.45 -6.92 -14.60
C ALA A 102 2.18 -7.67 -15.01
N ASP A 103 2.22 -9.00 -14.98
CA ASP A 103 1.13 -9.89 -15.40
C ASP A 103 0.15 -10.25 -14.27
N GLY A 104 0.21 -9.53 -13.15
CA GLY A 104 -0.56 -9.82 -11.94
C GLY A 104 0.21 -10.69 -10.96
N ILE A 105 -0.30 -10.77 -9.74
CA ILE A 105 0.32 -11.54 -8.64
C ILE A 105 -0.24 -12.96 -8.68
N ARG A 106 0.65 -13.94 -8.84
CA ARG A 106 0.30 -15.36 -8.74
C ARG A 106 0.41 -15.81 -7.28
N LYS A 107 -0.23 -16.89 -6.90
CA LYS A 107 -0.12 -17.47 -5.53
C LYS A 107 1.34 -17.70 -5.09
N ILE A 108 2.19 -18.16 -6.00
CA ILE A 108 3.62 -18.35 -5.73
C ILE A 108 4.37 -17.03 -5.45
N ASP A 109 3.95 -15.94 -6.11
CA ASP A 109 4.52 -14.61 -5.86
C ASP A 109 4.13 -14.12 -4.46
N ASN A 110 2.86 -14.32 -4.03
CA ASN A 110 2.40 -14.01 -2.67
C ASN A 110 3.22 -14.75 -1.62
N ILE A 111 3.32 -16.07 -1.76
CA ILE A 111 4.11 -16.91 -0.86
C ILE A 111 5.56 -16.44 -0.78
N ALA A 112 6.18 -16.09 -1.90
CA ALA A 112 7.57 -15.61 -1.93
C ALA A 112 7.73 -14.24 -1.25
N MET A 113 6.74 -13.35 -1.42
CA MET A 113 6.69 -12.05 -0.74
C MET A 113 6.57 -12.25 0.78
N ASP A 114 5.67 -13.12 1.22
CA ASP A 114 5.44 -13.45 2.62
C ASP A 114 6.67 -14.05 3.28
N LEU A 115 7.32 -15.02 2.64
CA LEU A 115 8.55 -15.60 3.15
C LEU A 115 9.64 -14.55 3.36
N SER A 116 9.73 -13.54 2.48
CA SER A 116 10.69 -12.45 2.60
C SER A 116 10.41 -11.50 3.77
N ILE A 117 9.15 -11.39 4.17
CA ILE A 117 8.69 -10.53 5.27
C ILE A 117 8.67 -11.27 6.60
N ASN A 118 8.05 -12.45 6.61
CA ASN A 118 7.65 -13.13 7.83
C ASN A 118 8.83 -13.56 8.70
N CYS A 119 10.01 -13.81 8.10
CA CYS A 119 11.23 -14.08 8.86
C CYS A 119 11.66 -12.90 9.77
N HIS A 120 11.29 -11.65 9.42
CA HIS A 120 11.60 -10.46 10.25
C HIS A 120 10.67 -10.30 11.46
N ILE A 121 9.46 -10.88 11.39
CA ILE A 121 8.39 -10.73 12.38
C ILE A 121 7.87 -12.06 12.90
N ARG A 122 8.63 -13.13 12.74
CA ARG A 122 8.29 -14.52 13.09
C ARG A 122 7.62 -14.67 14.45
N ASN A 123 8.06 -13.93 15.45
CA ASN A 123 7.56 -14.04 16.84
C ASN A 123 6.18 -13.38 17.04
N PHE A 124 5.71 -12.61 16.06
CA PHE A 124 4.43 -11.93 16.11
C PHE A 124 3.37 -12.55 15.21
N LEU A 125 3.71 -13.61 14.48
CA LEU A 125 2.81 -14.27 13.53
C LEU A 125 2.27 -15.60 14.08
N PRO A 126 1.05 -16.00 13.69
CA PRO A 126 0.57 -17.33 13.91
C PRO A 126 1.49 -18.36 13.23
N ARG A 127 1.96 -19.35 13.98
CA ARG A 127 2.89 -20.37 13.49
C ARG A 127 2.62 -21.71 14.17
N GLU A 128 3.33 -22.75 13.79
CA GLU A 128 3.10 -24.09 14.31
C GLU A 128 3.23 -24.17 15.84
N ALA A 129 4.17 -23.45 16.44
CA ALA A 129 4.38 -23.41 17.88
C ALA A 129 3.35 -22.54 18.63
N ASP A 130 2.72 -21.57 17.96
CA ASP A 130 1.67 -20.68 18.50
C ASP A 130 0.61 -20.40 17.41
N PRO A 131 -0.28 -21.34 17.13
CA PRO A 131 -1.27 -21.19 16.07
C PRO A 131 -2.30 -20.11 16.41
N GLY A 132 -2.77 -19.43 15.37
CA GLY A 132 -3.83 -18.43 15.50
C GLY A 132 -5.18 -19.04 15.88
N PRO A 133 -6.10 -18.24 16.42
CA PRO A 133 -7.47 -18.69 16.70
C PRO A 133 -8.35 -18.77 15.45
N VAL A 134 -7.93 -18.19 14.35
CA VAL A 134 -8.65 -18.18 13.07
C VAL A 134 -8.38 -19.50 12.35
N LEU A 135 -9.43 -20.11 11.81
CA LEU A 135 -9.35 -21.35 11.06
C LEU A 135 -9.39 -21.05 9.56
N THR A 136 -8.65 -21.82 8.79
CA THR A 136 -8.76 -21.86 7.33
C THR A 136 -10.10 -22.49 6.91
N GLU A 137 -10.46 -22.43 5.64
CA GLU A 137 -11.64 -23.10 5.11
C GLU A 137 -11.64 -24.62 5.38
N GLY A 138 -10.47 -25.24 5.48
CA GLY A 138 -10.27 -26.64 5.84
C GLY A 138 -10.43 -26.94 7.34
N GLY A 139 -10.64 -25.94 8.19
CA GLY A 139 -10.77 -26.08 9.64
C GLY A 139 -9.45 -26.21 10.40
N GLU A 140 -8.32 -26.08 9.72
CA GLU A 140 -6.99 -26.04 10.34
C GLU A 140 -6.66 -24.61 10.84
N PRO A 141 -5.89 -24.46 11.93
CA PRO A 141 -5.44 -23.16 12.37
C PRO A 141 -4.64 -22.44 11.29
N MET A 142 -4.98 -21.17 11.04
CA MET A 142 -4.24 -20.34 10.11
C MET A 142 -2.80 -20.13 10.59
N LYS A 143 -1.84 -20.33 9.71
CA LYS A 143 -0.39 -20.17 9.95
C LYS A 143 0.22 -19.29 8.88
N ALA A 144 1.18 -18.49 9.27
CA ALA A 144 1.95 -17.69 8.32
C ALA A 144 2.98 -18.54 7.56
N CYS A 145 3.24 -18.21 6.30
CA CYS A 145 4.33 -18.79 5.53
C CYS A 145 5.67 -18.36 6.14
N LEU A 146 6.49 -19.32 6.58
CA LEU A 146 7.77 -19.07 7.24
C LEU A 146 8.88 -19.93 6.65
N PRO A 147 10.08 -19.37 6.37
CA PRO A 147 11.22 -20.20 6.00
C PRO A 147 11.57 -21.18 7.13
N GLY A 148 11.86 -22.41 6.79
CA GLY A 148 12.27 -23.43 7.73
C GLY A 148 11.15 -24.13 8.49
N GLU A 149 9.87 -23.70 8.36
CA GLU A 149 8.75 -24.32 9.08
C GLU A 149 7.41 -24.29 8.32
N GLY A 150 6.46 -25.06 8.80
CA GLY A 150 5.05 -24.99 8.40
C GLY A 150 4.68 -25.80 7.15
N HIS A 151 5.54 -25.92 6.17
CA HIS A 151 5.29 -26.66 4.94
C HIS A 151 6.58 -27.27 4.37
N GLU A 152 6.47 -28.44 3.73
CA GLU A 152 7.64 -29.18 3.17
C GLU A 152 8.43 -28.31 2.17
N MET A 153 7.73 -27.51 1.36
CA MET A 153 8.35 -26.62 0.39
C MET A 153 9.24 -25.54 1.04
N PHE A 154 9.05 -25.23 2.32
CA PHE A 154 9.77 -24.17 3.03
C PHE A 154 10.88 -24.69 3.96
N ALA A 155 10.88 -26.02 4.26
CA ALA A 155 11.70 -26.63 5.32
C ALA A 155 13.20 -26.36 5.22
N ASP A 156 13.74 -26.22 4.02
CA ASP A 156 15.16 -25.98 3.72
C ASP A 156 15.46 -24.54 3.30
N LEU A 157 14.46 -23.64 3.31
CA LEU A 157 14.66 -22.26 2.91
C LEU A 157 15.32 -21.46 4.06
N PRO A 158 16.41 -20.72 3.79
CA PRO A 158 17.05 -19.87 4.78
C PRO A 158 16.25 -18.59 5.02
N ASP A 159 16.37 -18.01 6.22
CA ASP A 159 15.82 -16.71 6.56
C ASP A 159 16.50 -15.54 5.81
N PHE A 160 15.83 -14.39 5.76
CA PHE A 160 16.34 -13.10 5.30
C PHE A 160 16.83 -13.07 3.85
N GLN A 161 16.19 -13.84 2.98
CA GLN A 161 16.40 -13.72 1.54
C GLN A 161 15.41 -12.72 0.92
N THR A 162 15.72 -12.25 -0.28
CA THR A 162 14.83 -11.34 -1.02
C THR A 162 13.65 -12.10 -1.62
N TYR A 163 12.58 -11.38 -1.93
CA TYR A 163 11.41 -11.93 -2.62
C TYR A 163 11.80 -12.69 -3.89
N GLU A 164 12.66 -12.10 -4.74
CA GLU A 164 13.08 -12.72 -6.01
C GLU A 164 13.86 -14.01 -5.79
N TRP A 165 14.64 -14.09 -4.72
CA TRP A 165 15.35 -15.30 -4.36
C TRP A 165 14.40 -16.42 -3.96
N TYR A 166 13.42 -16.11 -3.08
CA TYR A 166 12.41 -17.10 -2.69
C TYR A 166 11.57 -17.53 -3.89
N LEU A 167 11.14 -16.60 -4.73
CA LEU A 167 10.38 -16.90 -5.93
C LEU A 167 11.12 -17.88 -6.83
N ALA A 168 12.38 -17.61 -7.16
CA ALA A 168 13.20 -18.51 -7.99
C ALA A 168 13.35 -19.91 -7.39
N LYS A 169 13.49 -20.00 -6.05
CA LYS A 169 13.58 -21.28 -5.36
C LYS A 169 12.27 -22.05 -5.34
N LEU A 170 11.16 -21.37 -5.11
CA LEU A 170 9.83 -21.98 -5.14
C LEU A 170 9.45 -22.45 -6.55
N GLU A 171 9.76 -21.67 -7.58
CA GLU A 171 9.54 -22.05 -8.99
C GLU A 171 10.37 -23.30 -9.35
N GLN A 172 11.64 -23.37 -8.92
CA GLN A 172 12.48 -24.55 -9.12
C GLN A 172 11.84 -25.80 -8.46
N LYS A 173 11.43 -25.70 -7.19
CA LYS A 173 10.80 -26.81 -6.47
C LYS A 173 9.47 -27.24 -7.08
N ALA A 174 8.66 -26.27 -7.51
CA ALA A 174 7.40 -26.55 -8.19
C ALA A 174 7.60 -27.33 -9.50
N GLU A 175 8.63 -27.00 -10.26
CA GLU A 175 8.96 -27.73 -11.49
C GLU A 175 9.45 -29.14 -11.20
N GLU A 176 10.24 -29.35 -10.16
CA GLU A 176 10.69 -30.68 -9.70
C GLU A 176 9.50 -31.57 -9.26
N GLU A 177 8.52 -31.02 -8.55
CA GLU A 177 7.31 -31.74 -8.13
C GLU A 177 6.40 -32.09 -9.32
N LYS A 178 6.23 -31.19 -10.28
CA LYS A 178 5.52 -31.47 -11.55
C LYS A 178 6.16 -32.62 -12.33
N GLN A 179 7.50 -32.69 -12.38
CA GLN A 179 8.22 -33.76 -13.07
C GLN A 179 8.05 -35.11 -12.36
N LYS A 180 7.82 -35.11 -11.04
CA LYS A 180 7.50 -36.33 -10.26
C LYS A 180 6.04 -36.77 -10.42
N GLY A 181 5.21 -35.98 -11.12
CA GLY A 181 3.78 -36.29 -11.31
C GLY A 181 2.89 -35.89 -10.13
N ASN A 182 3.41 -35.13 -9.17
CA ASN A 182 2.63 -34.54 -8.10
C ASN A 182 1.87 -33.32 -8.63
N GLY A 183 0.67 -33.07 -8.09
CA GLY A 183 -0.16 -31.92 -8.47
C GLY A 183 0.45 -30.57 -8.14
N ASP A 184 -0.39 -29.54 -7.93
CA ASP A 184 0.05 -28.23 -7.48
C ASP A 184 0.57 -28.29 -6.04
N PRO A 185 1.88 -28.10 -5.80
CA PRO A 185 2.45 -28.21 -4.46
C PRO A 185 2.04 -27.08 -3.52
N PHE A 186 1.44 -26.00 -4.05
CA PHE A 186 0.98 -24.83 -3.27
C PHE A 186 -0.53 -24.83 -3.03
N GLY A 187 -1.27 -25.82 -3.55
CA GLY A 187 -2.73 -25.87 -3.46
C GLY A 187 -3.27 -25.85 -2.02
N GLU A 188 -2.57 -26.50 -1.11
CA GLU A 188 -2.96 -26.63 0.31
C GLU A 188 -2.48 -25.46 1.20
N ILE A 189 -1.63 -24.57 0.68
CA ILE A 189 -1.13 -23.42 1.44
C ILE A 189 -2.23 -22.38 1.48
N GLY A 190 -2.77 -22.10 2.68
CA GLY A 190 -3.73 -21.03 2.91
C GLY A 190 -3.05 -19.66 2.79
N ASP A 191 -3.75 -18.72 2.17
CA ASP A 191 -3.29 -17.35 2.10
C ASP A 191 -3.54 -16.66 3.46
N PHE A 192 -2.49 -16.12 4.06
CA PHE A 192 -2.57 -15.41 5.35
C PHE A 192 -3.12 -13.99 5.19
N ASP A 193 -2.90 -13.38 4.05
CA ASP A 193 -3.43 -12.08 3.66
C ASP A 193 -4.02 -12.11 2.24
N ASP A 194 -4.73 -11.05 1.88
CA ASP A 194 -5.40 -10.92 0.58
C ASP A 194 -4.62 -9.98 -0.34
N HIS A 195 -3.68 -10.54 -1.09
CA HIS A 195 -2.89 -9.81 -2.06
C HIS A 195 -3.65 -9.42 -3.35
N ASP A 196 -4.85 -9.97 -3.57
CA ASP A 196 -5.70 -9.53 -4.69
C ASP A 196 -6.08 -8.05 -4.53
N ALA A 197 -6.13 -7.56 -3.29
CA ALA A 197 -6.34 -6.15 -2.99
C ALA A 197 -5.20 -5.23 -3.47
N PHE A 198 -3.97 -5.75 -3.73
CA PHE A 198 -2.87 -4.98 -4.31
C PHE A 198 -3.18 -4.47 -5.72
N GLY A 199 -4.10 -5.12 -6.42
CA GLY A 199 -4.49 -4.88 -7.78
C GLY A 199 -5.88 -4.30 -7.92
N GLY A 200 -6.20 -3.17 -7.29
CA GLY A 200 -7.42 -2.46 -7.67
C GLY A 200 -7.45 -2.25 -9.18
N GLU A 201 -8.57 -2.64 -9.82
CA GLU A 201 -8.89 -2.31 -11.22
C GLU A 201 -9.04 -0.79 -11.38
N GLY A 202 -7.97 -0.07 -11.20
CA GLY A 202 -7.91 1.37 -11.45
C GLY A 202 -6.82 1.59 -12.47
N GLU A 203 -7.19 2.23 -13.58
CA GLU A 203 -6.34 2.63 -14.68
C GLU A 203 -5.17 3.51 -14.24
N ASP A 204 -4.18 2.95 -13.55
CA ASP A 204 -2.84 3.56 -13.48
C ASP A 204 -2.04 3.08 -14.70
N ALA A 205 -2.62 3.36 -15.88
CA ALA A 205 -2.10 2.90 -17.17
C ALA A 205 -0.67 3.38 -17.46
N ASP A 206 -0.14 4.35 -16.69
CA ASP A 206 1.20 4.90 -16.85
C ASP A 206 2.12 4.72 -15.62
N GLY A 207 1.65 4.03 -14.57
CA GLY A 207 2.44 3.74 -13.37
C GLY A 207 2.78 4.97 -12.51
N THR A 208 2.17 6.12 -12.80
CA THR A 208 2.56 7.40 -12.19
C THR A 208 2.08 7.54 -10.76
N ALA A 209 0.92 6.96 -10.39
CA ALA A 209 0.45 6.94 -9.01
C ALA A 209 1.41 6.14 -8.11
N ASN A 210 1.93 5.04 -8.63
CA ASN A 210 2.92 4.22 -7.94
C ASN A 210 4.23 4.98 -7.69
N GLU A 211 4.71 5.77 -8.65
CA GLU A 211 5.93 6.56 -8.47
C GLU A 211 5.78 7.64 -7.39
N ILE A 212 4.59 8.26 -7.30
CA ILE A 212 4.31 9.22 -6.22
C ILE A 212 4.13 8.54 -4.88
N ALA A 213 3.45 7.39 -4.86
CA ALA A 213 3.33 6.61 -3.64
C ALA A 213 4.71 6.22 -3.10
N LYS A 214 5.66 5.85 -3.96
CA LYS A 214 7.06 5.59 -3.58
C LYS A 214 7.73 6.81 -2.97
N GLU A 215 7.57 8.02 -3.56
CA GLU A 215 8.14 9.24 -2.98
C GLU A 215 7.53 9.54 -1.61
N ARG A 216 6.21 9.42 -1.47
CA ARG A 216 5.53 9.59 -0.18
C ARG A 216 5.98 8.56 0.84
N LEU A 217 6.17 7.30 0.41
CA LEU A 217 6.70 6.24 1.26
C LEU A 217 8.11 6.60 1.76
N LYS A 218 8.98 7.04 0.85
CA LYS A 218 10.35 7.46 1.19
C LYS A 218 10.35 8.56 2.24
N GLN A 219 9.52 9.59 2.07
CA GLN A 219 9.37 10.67 3.04
C GLN A 219 8.78 10.16 4.37
N ALA A 220 7.82 9.24 4.31
CA ALA A 220 7.23 8.62 5.48
C ALA A 220 8.27 7.78 6.24
N MET A 221 9.05 6.95 5.53
CA MET A 221 10.12 6.16 6.13
C MET A 221 11.24 7.03 6.72
N LYS A 222 11.62 8.11 6.02
CA LYS A 222 12.60 9.07 6.53
C LYS A 222 12.14 9.66 7.86
N LYS A 223 10.89 10.11 7.92
CA LYS A 223 10.31 10.66 9.15
C LYS A 223 10.21 9.62 10.27
N ALA A 224 9.79 8.40 9.93
CA ALA A 224 9.71 7.29 10.87
C ALA A 224 11.10 6.92 11.43
N ALA A 225 12.13 6.87 10.56
CA ALA A 225 13.51 6.62 10.97
C ALA A 225 14.08 7.73 11.85
N GLU A 226 13.77 9.00 11.56
CA GLU A 226 14.12 10.13 12.41
C GLU A 226 13.46 10.04 13.79
N ASP A 227 12.18 9.72 13.87
CA ASP A 227 11.43 9.59 15.13
C ASP A 227 11.96 8.42 15.96
N ALA A 228 12.23 7.26 15.33
CA ALA A 228 12.83 6.09 15.98
C ALA A 228 14.26 6.38 16.48
N SER A 229 15.05 7.11 15.71
CA SER A 229 16.42 7.49 16.09
C SER A 229 16.44 8.50 17.24
N LYS A 230 15.53 9.47 17.25
CA LYS A 230 15.40 10.45 18.36
C LYS A 230 15.03 9.79 19.67
N SER A 231 14.15 8.80 19.63
CA SER A 231 13.78 8.01 20.82
C SER A 231 14.82 6.94 21.17
N ASN A 232 15.85 6.74 20.36
CA ASN A 232 16.80 5.64 20.42
C ASN A 232 16.12 4.26 20.54
N ASN A 233 14.94 4.15 19.96
CA ASN A 233 14.12 2.94 19.99
C ASN A 233 13.57 2.65 18.60
N TRP A 234 13.98 1.53 18.02
CA TRP A 234 13.51 1.03 16.73
C TRP A 234 12.52 -0.13 16.87
N GLY A 235 12.15 -0.47 18.10
CA GLY A 235 11.31 -1.63 18.37
C GLY A 235 11.95 -2.93 17.92
N SER A 236 11.17 -3.77 17.28
CA SER A 236 11.61 -5.07 16.75
C SER A 236 12.41 -4.99 15.44
N VAL A 237 12.59 -3.80 14.85
CA VAL A 237 13.34 -3.63 13.59
C VAL A 237 14.81 -4.02 13.81
N SER A 238 15.25 -5.07 13.13
CA SER A 238 16.64 -5.57 13.23
C SER A 238 17.65 -4.56 12.69
N GLN A 239 18.92 -4.69 13.13
CA GLN A 239 20.00 -3.81 12.64
C GLN A 239 20.19 -3.90 11.12
N GLN A 240 20.05 -5.11 10.54
CA GLN A 240 20.13 -5.31 9.11
C GLN A 240 18.99 -4.57 8.38
N MET A 241 17.76 -4.69 8.90
CA MET A 241 16.60 -4.01 8.33
C MET A 241 16.71 -2.48 8.43
N ARG A 242 17.24 -1.95 9.54
CA ARG A 242 17.52 -0.50 9.65
C ARG A 242 18.44 -0.02 8.55
N LYS A 243 19.50 -0.78 8.26
CA LYS A 243 20.43 -0.45 7.16
C LYS A 243 19.72 -0.45 5.81
N GLU A 244 18.92 -1.45 5.54
CA GLU A 244 18.14 -1.54 4.30
C GLU A 244 17.13 -0.39 4.15
N ILE A 245 16.40 -0.03 5.22
CA ILE A 245 15.51 1.13 5.25
C ILE A 245 16.29 2.41 4.93
N MET A 246 17.47 2.60 5.53
CA MET A 246 18.29 3.79 5.28
C MET A 246 18.82 3.85 3.85
N GLU A 247 19.18 2.72 3.25
CA GLU A 247 19.59 2.64 1.85
C GLU A 247 18.42 3.02 0.92
N ARG A 248 17.22 2.52 1.17
CA ARG A 248 16.00 2.85 0.41
C ARG A 248 15.63 4.33 0.51
N ILE A 249 15.75 4.93 1.69
CA ILE A 249 15.53 6.38 1.90
C ILE A 249 16.50 7.22 1.05
N ASN A 250 17.72 6.77 0.83
CA ASN A 250 18.74 7.52 0.09
C ASN A 250 18.66 7.35 -1.44
N THR A 251 17.82 6.47 -1.97
CA THR A 251 17.62 6.30 -3.41
C THR A 251 17.03 7.56 -4.04
N GLN A 252 17.57 8.02 -5.18
CA GLN A 252 17.06 9.20 -5.90
C GLN A 252 15.82 8.86 -6.73
N ILE A 253 14.81 9.73 -6.68
CA ILE A 253 13.56 9.60 -7.42
C ILE A 253 13.52 10.54 -8.61
N ASP A 254 12.91 10.09 -9.71
CA ASP A 254 12.72 10.92 -10.90
C ASP A 254 11.61 11.95 -10.69
N TRP A 255 12.01 13.16 -10.29
CA TRP A 255 11.12 14.30 -10.07
C TRP A 255 10.25 14.66 -11.28
N ARG A 256 10.68 14.30 -12.52
CA ARG A 256 9.93 14.58 -13.75
C ARG A 256 8.64 13.77 -13.81
N LYS A 257 8.68 12.50 -13.41
CA LYS A 257 7.49 11.65 -13.32
C LYS A 257 6.51 12.19 -12.28
N VAL A 258 7.01 12.59 -11.11
CA VAL A 258 6.21 13.20 -10.04
C VAL A 258 5.52 14.47 -10.53
N LEU A 259 6.23 15.35 -11.24
CA LEU A 259 5.69 16.60 -11.79
C LEU A 259 4.56 16.32 -12.81
N ARG A 260 4.77 15.39 -13.74
CA ARG A 260 3.77 15.02 -14.75
C ARG A 260 2.47 14.51 -14.13
N TYR A 261 2.57 13.68 -13.12
CA TYR A 261 1.38 13.20 -12.39
C TYR A 261 0.67 14.35 -11.66
N PHE A 262 1.40 15.20 -10.97
CA PHE A 262 0.81 16.34 -10.28
C PHE A 262 0.03 17.25 -11.23
N ILE A 263 0.57 17.49 -12.42
CA ILE A 263 -0.12 18.23 -13.48
C ILE A 263 -1.40 17.51 -13.91
N LYS A 264 -1.33 16.20 -14.15
CA LYS A 264 -2.47 15.39 -14.59
C LYS A 264 -3.60 15.38 -13.57
N THR A 265 -3.28 15.20 -12.28
CA THR A 265 -4.27 15.16 -11.19
C THR A 265 -4.82 16.54 -10.83
N SER A 266 -4.05 17.60 -11.08
CA SER A 266 -4.47 18.99 -10.82
C SER A 266 -5.34 19.59 -11.92
N GLN A 267 -5.63 18.85 -13.00
CA GLN A 267 -6.48 19.34 -14.10
C GLN A 267 -7.93 19.48 -13.64
N ARG A 268 -8.38 20.71 -13.49
CA ARG A 268 -9.78 21.06 -13.21
C ARG A 268 -10.56 21.28 -14.49
N SER A 269 -11.80 20.79 -14.54
CA SER A 269 -12.69 21.09 -15.65
C SER A 269 -13.16 22.55 -15.59
N ASP A 270 -12.65 23.41 -16.46
CA ASP A 270 -13.25 24.73 -16.73
C ASP A 270 -14.42 24.55 -17.71
N ARG A 271 -15.62 24.88 -17.25
CA ARG A 271 -16.86 24.75 -18.02
C ARG A 271 -17.29 26.13 -18.49
N ARG A 272 -17.04 26.43 -19.76
CA ARG A 272 -17.49 27.68 -20.39
C ARG A 272 -18.72 27.44 -21.25
N SER A 273 -19.70 28.35 -21.14
CA SER A 273 -20.86 28.36 -22.03
C SER A 273 -20.41 28.78 -23.44
N THR A 274 -20.91 28.08 -24.47
CA THR A 274 -20.57 28.38 -25.85
C THR A 274 -21.78 28.14 -26.79
N PRO A 275 -22.09 29.11 -27.68
CA PRO A 275 -23.17 28.93 -28.66
C PRO A 275 -22.85 27.89 -29.75
N ARG A 276 -21.57 27.53 -29.87
CA ARG A 276 -21.08 26.53 -30.88
C ARG A 276 -21.44 25.08 -30.51
N ARG A 277 -21.97 24.83 -29.31
CA ARG A 277 -22.44 23.49 -28.88
C ARG A 277 -23.87 23.54 -28.43
N ILE A 278 -24.65 22.50 -28.79
CA ILE A 278 -26.06 22.37 -28.41
C ILE A 278 -26.12 21.93 -26.93
N ASN A 279 -26.93 22.60 -26.15
CA ASN A 279 -27.28 22.17 -24.80
C ASN A 279 -28.13 20.91 -24.87
N LYS A 280 -27.68 19.80 -24.33
CA LYS A 280 -28.41 18.52 -24.38
C LYS A 280 -29.74 18.54 -23.60
N ARG A 281 -29.83 19.38 -22.55
CA ARG A 281 -31.05 19.46 -21.69
C ARG A 281 -32.09 20.46 -22.21
N PHE A 282 -31.61 21.58 -22.79
CA PHE A 282 -32.45 22.64 -23.34
C PHE A 282 -31.90 23.06 -24.71
N PRO A 283 -32.12 22.22 -25.74
CA PRO A 283 -31.61 22.50 -27.08
C PRO A 283 -32.26 23.79 -27.63
N ARG A 284 -31.42 24.64 -28.26
CA ARG A 284 -31.81 25.94 -28.86
C ARG A 284 -32.29 27.07 -27.91
N ILE A 285 -32.47 26.78 -26.62
CA ILE A 285 -32.83 27.77 -25.60
C ILE A 285 -31.61 28.27 -24.85
N HIS A 286 -30.71 27.36 -24.48
CA HIS A 286 -29.47 27.68 -23.78
C HIS A 286 -28.26 27.23 -24.58
N PRO A 287 -27.14 27.96 -24.52
CA PRO A 287 -25.88 27.56 -25.14
C PRO A 287 -25.36 26.29 -24.48
N GLY A 288 -24.65 25.44 -25.22
CA GLY A 288 -23.98 24.27 -24.71
C GLY A 288 -22.74 24.65 -23.90
N LYS A 289 -22.11 23.64 -23.27
CA LYS A 289 -20.89 23.83 -22.47
C LYS A 289 -19.69 23.23 -23.18
N ARG A 290 -18.60 23.98 -23.23
CA ARG A 290 -17.27 23.45 -23.57
C ARG A 290 -16.52 23.19 -22.28
N VAL A 291 -16.00 21.99 -22.13
CA VAL A 291 -15.13 21.59 -21.01
C VAL A 291 -13.70 21.62 -21.51
N THR A 292 -12.89 22.46 -20.91
CA THR A 292 -11.44 22.47 -21.12
C THR A 292 -10.80 21.96 -19.82
N ARG A 293 -9.95 20.97 -19.92
CA ARG A 293 -9.17 20.49 -18.78
C ARG A 293 -7.78 21.11 -18.89
N GLN A 294 -7.47 22.04 -18.02
CA GLN A 294 -6.16 22.69 -17.95
C GLN A 294 -5.79 22.90 -16.49
N ALA A 295 -4.63 22.45 -16.10
CA ALA A 295 -4.08 22.73 -14.78
C ALA A 295 -3.53 24.17 -14.73
N LYS A 296 -3.71 24.87 -13.61
CA LYS A 296 -3.02 26.12 -13.29
C LYS A 296 -2.14 25.85 -12.10
N ILE A 297 -0.84 25.95 -12.28
CA ILE A 297 0.17 25.54 -11.30
C ILE A 297 1.07 26.72 -11.01
N ALA A 298 1.18 27.12 -9.75
CA ALA A 298 2.18 28.05 -9.28
C ALA A 298 3.40 27.24 -8.78
N ILE A 299 4.57 27.64 -9.24
CA ILE A 299 5.84 27.00 -8.91
C ILE A 299 6.71 28.05 -8.23
N SER A 300 7.15 27.75 -7.02
CA SER A 300 8.12 28.57 -6.31
C SER A 300 9.51 27.97 -6.50
N ILE A 301 10.46 28.80 -6.95
CA ILE A 301 11.85 28.38 -7.20
C ILE A 301 12.76 29.12 -6.23
N ASP A 302 13.48 28.36 -5.42
CA ASP A 302 14.56 28.87 -4.59
C ASP A 302 15.76 29.19 -5.49
N GLN A 303 16.25 30.42 -5.43
CA GLN A 303 17.44 30.92 -6.16
C GLN A 303 18.68 30.98 -5.29
N ALA A 304 18.65 30.39 -4.07
CA ALA A 304 19.84 30.30 -3.24
C ALA A 304 20.99 29.63 -4.02
N GLY A 305 22.21 30.08 -3.79
CA GLY A 305 23.42 29.76 -4.60
C GLY A 305 23.81 28.29 -4.68
N SER A 306 22.97 27.36 -4.20
CA SER A 306 23.12 25.91 -4.34
C SER A 306 22.42 25.34 -5.60
N VAL A 307 21.64 26.16 -6.32
CA VAL A 307 20.93 25.71 -7.53
C VAL A 307 21.77 26.03 -8.75
N ASP A 308 22.23 24.96 -9.43
CA ASP A 308 23.03 25.06 -10.65
C ASP A 308 22.18 25.42 -11.87
N ASP A 309 22.73 26.25 -12.77
CA ASP A 309 22.11 26.64 -14.04
C ASP A 309 21.70 25.43 -14.89
N GLY A 310 22.43 24.33 -14.82
CA GLY A 310 22.10 23.08 -15.48
C GLY A 310 20.80 22.46 -14.97
N MET A 311 20.55 22.51 -13.67
CA MET A 311 19.32 22.05 -13.03
C MET A 311 18.13 22.93 -13.42
N LEU A 312 18.30 24.25 -13.43
CA LEU A 312 17.28 25.21 -13.88
C LEU A 312 16.91 25.01 -15.34
N ASN A 313 17.90 24.84 -16.21
CA ASN A 313 17.66 24.56 -17.63
C ASN A 313 16.90 23.25 -17.86
N ALA A 314 17.24 22.18 -17.15
CA ALA A 314 16.53 20.91 -17.21
C ALA A 314 15.08 21.04 -16.71
N PHE A 315 14.87 21.84 -15.65
CA PHE A 315 13.56 22.11 -15.09
C PHE A 315 12.67 22.93 -16.04
N PHE A 316 13.17 24.02 -16.59
CA PHE A 316 12.42 24.84 -17.54
C PHE A 316 12.15 24.10 -18.86
N SER A 317 13.07 23.26 -19.32
CA SER A 317 12.86 22.39 -20.49
C SER A 317 11.69 21.44 -20.26
N GLU A 318 11.57 20.82 -19.10
CA GLU A 318 10.45 19.94 -18.75
C GLU A 318 9.13 20.72 -18.62
N LEU A 319 9.13 21.90 -18.00
CA LEU A 319 7.95 22.77 -17.94
C LEU A 319 7.46 23.18 -19.33
N ASN A 320 8.37 23.48 -20.25
CA ASN A 320 8.02 23.82 -21.62
C ASN A 320 7.39 22.64 -22.35
N ALA A 321 7.90 21.43 -22.15
CA ALA A 321 7.31 20.20 -22.69
C ALA A 321 5.89 19.92 -22.17
N LEU A 322 5.55 20.46 -20.99
CA LEU A 322 4.24 20.28 -20.35
C LEU A 322 3.30 21.48 -20.52
N SER A 323 3.71 22.51 -21.27
CA SER A 323 2.96 23.76 -21.46
C SER A 323 1.59 23.59 -22.12
N ASP A 324 1.41 22.53 -22.94
CA ASP A 324 0.11 22.19 -23.54
C ASP A 324 -0.89 21.63 -22.53
N LEU A 325 -0.42 21.07 -21.42
CA LEU A 325 -1.24 20.43 -20.39
C LEU A 325 -1.57 21.37 -19.22
N ALA A 326 -0.73 22.37 -18.97
CA ALA A 326 -0.86 23.26 -17.82
C ALA A 326 -0.37 24.70 -18.13
N THR A 327 -0.94 25.66 -17.40
CA THR A 327 -0.41 27.01 -17.34
C THR A 327 0.44 27.14 -16.09
N PHE A 328 1.70 27.53 -16.24
CA PHE A 328 2.64 27.68 -15.15
C PHE A 328 2.81 29.17 -14.78
N THR A 329 2.84 29.45 -13.48
CA THR A 329 3.26 30.72 -12.93
C THR A 329 4.50 30.45 -12.07
N VAL A 330 5.64 30.96 -12.48
CA VAL A 330 6.90 30.79 -11.76
C VAL A 330 7.12 31.98 -10.84
N ILE A 331 7.39 31.73 -9.57
CA ILE A 331 7.63 32.69 -8.52
C ILE A 331 9.03 32.42 -7.97
N PRO A 332 10.04 33.19 -8.38
CA PRO A 332 11.37 33.08 -7.79
C PRO A 332 11.38 33.71 -6.39
N PHE A 333 12.17 33.14 -5.48
CA PHE A 333 12.46 33.69 -4.16
C PHE A 333 13.92 33.40 -3.78
N ASP A 334 14.49 34.27 -2.98
CA ASP A 334 15.82 34.16 -2.38
C ASP A 334 15.69 33.71 -0.93
#